data_becb68cea7f329edd32ea8e757dfd06a
#
_entry.id   becb68cea7f329edd32ea8e757dfd06a
#
_cell.length_a   1.000
_cell.length_b   1.000
_cell.length_c   1.000
_cell.angle_alpha   90.00
_cell.angle_beta   90.00
_cell.angle_gamma   90.00
#
_symmetry.space_group_name_H-M   'P 1'
#
loop_
_entity.id
_entity.type
_entity.pdbx_description
1 polymer ?
#
loop_
_entity_poly.entity_id
_entity_poly.type
_entity_poly.pdbx_seq_one_letter_code
_entity_poly.pdbx_strand_id
1 'polypeptide(L)'
;MNNGEDSQMRTETGGSVAFIAKNKKSEIEWRSECPVASRLDILGDKWSLLIVRDLWLFRTRTYSEFCESPEKIATNILANRLKLLTSLGIIERLDVDRPARNNAYRLTKSGKELWRVIDALGRWSYTNLRESHPDILSVDKVIDTYKKSEHPSRIYMWKAMN
;
A
#
# COMPACT_ATOMS: atom_id res chain seq x y z
N MET A 1 34.17 -44.23 -20.90
CA MET A 1 33.90 -43.83 -22.30
C MET A 1 32.44 -43.56 -22.43
N ASN A 2 32.15 -42.46 -22.98
CA ASN A 2 30.90 -41.89 -23.47
C ASN A 2 30.13 -40.97 -22.55
N ASN A 3 30.37 -39.76 -22.90
CA ASN A 3 29.62 -38.58 -22.72
C ASN A 3 28.22 -38.66 -23.36
N GLY A 4 27.25 -38.08 -22.73
CA GLY A 4 25.98 -37.72 -23.29
C GLY A 4 25.57 -36.39 -22.73
N GLU A 5 25.90 -35.33 -23.45
CA GLU A 5 25.36 -34.01 -23.28
C GLU A 5 23.84 -34.05 -23.51
N ASP A 6 23.07 -33.48 -22.58
CA ASP A 6 21.71 -33.14 -22.92
C ASP A 6 21.46 -31.68 -22.58
N SER A 7 21.03 -31.00 -23.61
CA SER A 7 20.92 -29.59 -23.78
C SER A 7 19.77 -29.00 -22.97
N GLN A 8 20.13 -27.93 -22.30
CA GLN A 8 19.25 -27.00 -21.62
C GLN A 8 18.21 -26.42 -22.57
N MET A 9 16.98 -26.56 -22.22
CA MET A 9 15.91 -25.74 -22.76
C MET A 9 15.44 -24.77 -21.65
N ARG A 10 15.98 -23.55 -21.73
CA ARG A 10 15.54 -22.42 -20.90
C ARG A 10 14.19 -21.97 -21.41
N THR A 11 13.16 -22.08 -20.61
CA THR A 11 11.95 -21.28 -20.76
C THR A 11 12.01 -20.13 -19.76
N GLU A 12 12.32 -18.95 -20.27
CA GLU A 12 12.13 -17.70 -19.55
C GLU A 12 10.63 -17.37 -19.50
N THR A 13 10.02 -17.50 -18.35
CA THR A 13 8.75 -16.81 -18.06
C THR A 13 8.67 -16.52 -16.56
N GLY A 14 8.55 -15.25 -16.22
CA GLY A 14 8.09 -14.84 -14.89
C GLY A 14 9.00 -13.94 -14.09
N GLY A 15 9.44 -12.83 -14.65
CA GLY A 15 9.91 -11.73 -13.82
C GLY A 15 8.74 -11.09 -13.10
N SER A 16 8.74 -11.09 -11.79
CA SER A 16 8.18 -10.03 -10.93
C SER A 16 7.94 -10.41 -9.46
N VAL A 17 8.29 -11.61 -9.01
CA VAL A 17 8.05 -12.01 -7.59
C VAL A 17 9.33 -12.08 -6.75
N ALA A 18 10.49 -11.88 -7.36
CA ALA A 18 11.78 -12.11 -6.69
C ALA A 18 12.31 -10.92 -5.84
N PHE A 19 11.62 -9.78 -5.80
CA PHE A 19 12.17 -8.58 -5.16
C PHE A 19 11.83 -8.42 -3.66
N ILE A 20 10.95 -9.26 -3.12
CA ILE A 20 10.55 -9.16 -1.69
C ILE A 20 11.44 -10.02 -0.77
N ALA A 21 12.27 -10.89 -1.32
CA ALA A 21 12.90 -11.99 -0.57
C ALA A 21 14.32 -11.76 -0.05
N LYS A 22 14.89 -10.56 -0.10
CA LYS A 22 16.31 -10.40 0.25
C LYS A 22 16.65 -9.49 1.44
N ASN A 23 15.69 -8.98 2.20
CA ASN A 23 16.05 -8.26 3.43
C ASN A 23 15.14 -8.65 4.60
N LYS A 24 15.74 -9.40 5.54
CA LYS A 24 15.23 -9.70 6.87
C LYS A 24 13.81 -10.26 6.86
N LYS A 25 13.72 -11.60 6.80
CA LYS A 25 12.53 -12.38 7.09
C LYS A 25 11.82 -11.76 8.32
N SER A 26 10.83 -10.91 8.07
CA SER A 26 9.94 -10.49 9.14
C SER A 26 9.29 -11.77 9.64
N GLU A 27 9.37 -12.01 10.94
CA GLU A 27 8.77 -13.18 11.60
C GLU A 27 7.25 -13.04 11.57
N ILE A 28 6.67 -13.10 10.36
CA ILE A 28 5.23 -13.16 10.18
C ILE A 28 4.89 -14.65 10.20
N GLU A 29 4.19 -15.06 11.22
CA GLU A 29 3.58 -16.38 11.29
C GLU A 29 2.34 -16.40 10.39
N TRP A 30 2.42 -17.14 9.29
CA TRP A 30 1.33 -17.24 8.32
C TRP A 30 0.30 -18.25 8.81
N ARG A 31 -0.96 -17.83 8.95
CA ARG A 31 -2.06 -18.70 9.39
C ARG A 31 -2.43 -19.79 8.38
N SER A 32 -2.17 -19.57 7.09
CA SER A 32 -2.44 -20.55 6.04
C SER A 32 -1.71 -20.19 4.74
N GLU A 33 -1.72 -21.10 3.77
CA GLU A 33 -1.20 -20.87 2.41
C GLU A 33 -2.17 -20.09 1.51
N CYS A 34 -3.35 -19.75 2.00
CA CYS A 34 -4.32 -18.95 1.27
C CYS A 34 -3.79 -17.53 1.05
N PRO A 35 -3.66 -17.05 -0.21
CA PRO A 35 -3.14 -15.71 -0.50
C PRO A 35 -4.00 -14.60 0.09
N VAL A 36 -5.30 -14.82 0.25
CA VAL A 36 -6.20 -13.84 0.89
C VAL A 36 -5.91 -13.79 2.40
N ALA A 37 -5.79 -14.94 3.07
CA ALA A 37 -5.46 -14.98 4.50
C ALA A 37 -4.09 -14.33 4.77
N SER A 38 -3.08 -14.66 3.98
CA SER A 38 -1.74 -14.08 4.10
C SER A 38 -1.76 -12.54 3.95
N ARG A 39 -2.60 -12.00 3.07
CA ARG A 39 -2.74 -10.55 2.93
C ARG A 39 -3.50 -9.93 4.08
N LEU A 40 -4.49 -10.59 4.63
CA LEU A 40 -5.21 -10.11 5.81
C LEU A 40 -4.34 -10.14 7.07
N ASP A 41 -3.35 -11.02 7.18
CA ASP A 41 -2.37 -10.99 8.27
C ASP A 41 -1.54 -9.69 8.28
N ILE A 42 -1.37 -9.05 7.12
CA ILE A 42 -0.63 -7.80 6.96
C ILE A 42 -1.56 -6.58 6.96
N LEU A 43 -2.64 -6.64 6.17
CA LEU A 43 -3.49 -5.51 5.82
C LEU A 43 -4.89 -5.58 6.48
N GLY A 44 -5.17 -6.63 7.27
CA GLY A 44 -6.47 -6.86 7.87
C GLY A 44 -6.80 -5.97 9.07
N ASP A 45 -5.90 -5.10 9.45
CA ASP A 45 -6.18 -4.05 10.42
C ASP A 45 -6.85 -2.84 9.74
N LYS A 46 -7.50 -2.01 10.54
CA LYS A 46 -8.23 -0.86 10.01
C LYS A 46 -7.37 0.31 9.52
N TRP A 47 -6.03 0.25 9.68
CA TRP A 47 -5.15 1.39 9.41
C TRP A 47 -4.24 1.21 8.19
N SER A 48 -3.79 -0.01 7.93
CA SER A 48 -2.81 -0.27 6.86
C SER A 48 -3.32 0.16 5.48
N LEU A 49 -4.54 -0.20 5.12
CA LEU A 49 -5.13 0.23 3.84
C LEU A 49 -5.43 1.73 3.80
N LEU A 50 -5.74 2.37 4.93
CA LEU A 50 -5.91 3.83 4.99
C LEU A 50 -4.60 4.57 4.75
N ILE A 51 -3.49 4.09 5.30
CA ILE A 51 -2.15 4.64 5.02
C ILE A 51 -1.82 4.51 3.53
N VAL A 52 -2.09 3.35 2.92
CA VAL A 52 -1.88 3.14 1.47
C VAL A 52 -2.78 4.05 0.65
N ARG A 53 -4.07 4.20 1.01
CA ARG A 53 -5.01 5.15 0.39
C ARG A 53 -4.45 6.56 0.40
N ASP A 54 -4.00 7.03 1.55
CA ASP A 54 -3.47 8.38 1.70
C ASP A 54 -2.24 8.60 0.84
N LEU A 55 -1.30 7.66 0.83
CA LEU A 55 -0.11 7.75 -0.02
C LEU A 55 -0.43 7.64 -1.51
N TRP A 56 -1.51 6.94 -1.87
CA TRP A 56 -1.98 6.91 -3.24
C TRP A 56 -2.58 8.26 -3.64
N LEU A 57 -3.40 8.86 -2.78
CA LEU A 57 -4.05 10.16 -3.02
C LEU A 57 -3.07 11.33 -3.00
N PHE A 58 -2.11 11.34 -2.08
CA PHE A 58 -1.20 12.47 -1.85
C PHE A 58 0.22 12.27 -2.37
N ARG A 59 0.54 11.12 -2.93
CA ARG A 59 1.88 10.65 -3.36
C ARG A 59 2.88 10.50 -2.23
N THR A 60 3.02 11.53 -1.41
CA THR A 60 3.91 11.55 -0.25
C THR A 60 3.16 12.10 0.95
N ARG A 61 3.43 11.57 2.13
CA ARG A 61 2.98 12.12 3.40
C ARG A 61 4.05 11.97 4.46
N THR A 62 4.18 13.00 5.27
CA THR A 62 4.97 12.97 6.49
C THR A 62 4.21 12.31 7.63
N TYR A 63 4.94 11.95 8.69
CA TYR A 63 4.32 11.39 9.90
C TYR A 63 3.25 12.32 10.49
N SER A 64 3.51 13.62 10.55
CA SER A 64 2.56 14.61 11.07
C SER A 64 1.29 14.71 10.22
N GLU A 65 1.43 14.71 8.91
CA GLU A 65 0.28 14.75 8.00
C GLU A 65 -0.63 13.51 8.13
N PHE A 66 -0.08 12.34 8.45
CA PHE A 66 -0.90 11.16 8.77
C PHE A 66 -1.68 11.34 10.06
N CYS A 67 -1.12 12.00 11.07
CA CYS A 67 -1.84 12.29 12.32
C CYS A 67 -3.01 13.26 12.13
N GLU A 68 -2.99 14.07 11.06
CA GLU A 68 -4.06 15.01 10.69
C GLU A 68 -5.18 14.35 9.86
N SER A 69 -5.05 13.07 9.50
CA SER A 69 -6.08 12.34 8.74
C SER A 69 -7.40 12.30 9.51
N PRO A 70 -8.55 12.38 8.82
CA PRO A 70 -9.87 12.44 9.47
C PRO A 70 -10.15 11.29 10.43
N GLU A 71 -9.59 10.13 10.15
CA GLU A 71 -9.76 8.92 10.96
C GLU A 71 -8.95 8.93 12.27
N LYS A 72 -8.04 9.92 12.46
CA LYS A 72 -7.30 10.17 13.71
C LYS A 72 -6.58 8.93 14.26
N ILE A 73 -5.67 8.38 13.48
CA ILE A 73 -4.85 7.25 13.92
C ILE A 73 -3.99 7.61 15.13
N ALA A 74 -3.99 6.76 16.14
CA ALA A 74 -3.13 6.95 17.31
C ALA A 74 -1.64 6.83 16.91
N THR A 75 -0.79 7.69 17.46
CA THR A 75 0.61 7.84 17.06
C THR A 75 1.45 6.56 17.21
N ASN A 76 1.20 5.78 18.26
CA ASN A 76 1.87 4.50 18.47
C ASN A 76 1.46 3.45 17.40
N ILE A 77 0.20 3.45 17.00
CA ILE A 77 -0.31 2.56 15.95
C ILE A 77 0.26 2.99 14.61
N LEU A 78 0.23 4.29 14.29
CA LEU A 78 0.82 4.82 13.06
C LEU A 78 2.30 4.41 12.94
N ALA A 79 3.10 4.62 14.00
CA ALA A 79 4.51 4.25 13.99
C ALA A 79 4.73 2.76 13.70
N ASN A 80 3.93 1.89 14.34
CA ASN A 80 4.01 0.45 14.12
C ASN A 80 3.60 0.07 12.69
N ARG A 81 2.55 0.68 12.14
CA ARG A 81 2.09 0.39 10.76
C ARG A 81 3.08 0.89 9.72
N LEU A 82 3.63 2.09 9.87
CA LEU A 82 4.65 2.61 8.97
C LEU A 82 5.90 1.72 8.98
N LYS A 83 6.33 1.26 10.16
CA LYS A 83 7.45 0.30 10.29
C LYS A 83 7.15 -1.00 9.56
N LEU A 84 5.99 -1.61 9.79
CA LEU A 84 5.57 -2.87 9.16
C LEU A 84 5.50 -2.71 7.64
N LEU A 85 4.77 -1.72 7.13
CA LEU A 85 4.60 -1.51 5.70
C LEU A 85 5.92 -1.21 4.99
N THR A 86 6.85 -0.52 5.67
CA THR A 86 8.21 -0.29 5.16
C THR A 86 9.02 -1.60 5.10
N SER A 87 8.97 -2.42 6.16
CA SER A 87 9.70 -3.70 6.18
C SER A 87 9.21 -4.70 5.13
N LEU A 88 7.95 -4.58 4.72
CA LEU A 88 7.32 -5.39 3.66
C LEU A 88 7.52 -4.81 2.25
N GLY A 89 8.19 -3.66 2.12
CA GLY A 89 8.39 -3.02 0.84
C GLY A 89 7.11 -2.51 0.17
N ILE A 90 6.06 -2.23 0.95
CA ILE A 90 4.81 -1.62 0.46
C ILE A 90 4.98 -0.11 0.36
N ILE A 91 5.62 0.48 1.35
CA ILE A 91 5.99 1.89 1.37
C ILE A 91 7.50 2.04 1.57
N GLU A 92 8.02 3.19 1.24
CA GLU A 92 9.43 3.54 1.47
C GLU A 92 9.54 4.94 2.05
N ARG A 93 10.61 5.17 2.81
CA ARG A 93 11.00 6.49 3.29
C ARG A 93 11.70 7.24 2.17
N LEU A 94 11.45 8.54 2.05
CA LEU A 94 12.13 9.38 1.06
C LEU A 94 13.59 9.66 1.44
N ASP A 95 13.88 9.70 2.72
CA ASP A 95 15.23 9.92 3.24
C ASP A 95 15.55 8.83 4.27
N VAL A 96 16.51 7.95 3.94
CA VAL A 96 16.87 6.79 4.78
C VAL A 96 17.59 7.23 6.05
N ASP A 97 18.28 8.38 6.00
CA ASP A 97 19.12 8.88 7.08
C ASP A 97 18.32 9.66 8.13
N ARG A 98 17.13 10.11 7.77
CA ARG A 98 16.24 10.80 8.72
C ARG A 98 15.48 9.84 9.63
N PRO A 99 15.25 10.22 10.90
CA PRO A 99 14.35 9.50 11.79
C PRO A 99 12.95 9.33 11.18
N ALA A 100 12.30 8.19 11.47
CA ALA A 100 10.99 7.85 10.92
C ALA A 100 9.93 8.94 11.13
N ARG A 101 9.94 9.63 12.31
CA ARG A 101 9.00 10.71 12.64
C ARG A 101 9.22 12.00 11.84
N ASN A 102 10.44 12.20 11.32
CA ASN A 102 10.81 13.39 10.54
C ASN A 102 10.91 13.07 9.04
N ASN A 103 10.37 11.92 8.64
CA ASN A 103 10.44 11.44 7.27
C ASN A 103 9.12 11.61 6.55
N ALA A 104 9.21 11.71 5.23
CA ALA A 104 8.09 11.51 4.34
C ALA A 104 8.13 10.10 3.77
N TYR A 105 6.96 9.57 3.45
CA TYR A 105 6.75 8.23 2.92
C TYR A 105 6.10 8.31 1.56
N ARG A 106 6.35 7.30 0.74
CA ARG A 106 5.65 7.10 -0.54
C ARG A 106 5.40 5.61 -0.80
N LEU A 107 4.51 5.31 -1.72
CA LEU A 107 4.28 3.95 -2.18
C LEU A 107 5.42 3.47 -3.07
N THR A 108 5.86 2.24 -2.85
CA THR A 108 6.69 1.50 -3.79
C THR A 108 5.87 1.07 -5.01
N LYS A 109 6.49 0.43 -6.00
CA LYS A 109 5.78 -0.19 -7.13
C LYS A 109 4.72 -1.18 -6.63
N SER A 110 5.08 -2.08 -5.72
CA SER A 110 4.18 -3.06 -5.12
C SER A 110 3.05 -2.40 -4.33
N GLY A 111 3.35 -1.35 -3.55
CA GLY A 111 2.34 -0.60 -2.81
C GLY A 111 1.30 0.08 -3.70
N LYS A 112 1.70 0.57 -4.87
CA LYS A 112 0.77 1.19 -5.84
C LYS A 112 -0.25 0.19 -6.39
N GLU A 113 0.10 -1.08 -6.52
CA GLU A 113 -0.83 -2.12 -6.99
C GLU A 113 -1.98 -2.37 -6.02
N LEU A 114 -1.81 -2.06 -4.73
CA LEU A 114 -2.87 -2.18 -3.72
C LEU A 114 -4.04 -1.22 -3.95
N TRP A 115 -3.88 -0.20 -4.80
CA TRP A 115 -4.99 0.66 -5.15
C TRP A 115 -6.19 -0.11 -5.71
N ARG A 116 -5.95 -1.15 -6.50
CA ARG A 116 -7.03 -2.00 -7.04
C ARG A 116 -7.87 -2.64 -5.94
N VAL A 117 -7.25 -3.02 -4.84
CA VAL A 117 -7.94 -3.59 -3.67
C VAL A 117 -8.77 -2.51 -2.97
N ILE A 118 -8.19 -1.32 -2.79
CA ILE A 118 -8.86 -0.17 -2.15
C ILE A 118 -10.06 0.28 -2.98
N ASP A 119 -9.90 0.41 -4.30
CA ASP A 119 -10.98 0.80 -5.22
C ASP A 119 -12.12 -0.23 -5.20
N ALA A 120 -11.81 -1.52 -5.31
CA ALA A 120 -12.80 -2.59 -5.25
C ALA A 120 -13.56 -2.59 -3.91
N LEU A 121 -12.85 -2.43 -2.79
CA LEU A 121 -13.44 -2.35 -1.46
C LEU A 121 -14.35 -1.11 -1.33
N GLY A 122 -13.88 0.04 -1.79
CA GLY A 122 -14.64 1.28 -1.74
C GLY A 122 -15.93 1.22 -2.57
N ARG A 123 -15.87 0.67 -3.79
CA ARG A 123 -17.05 0.48 -4.65
C ARG A 123 -18.04 -0.49 -4.04
N TRP A 124 -17.55 -1.62 -3.50
CA TRP A 124 -18.40 -2.57 -2.80
C TRP A 124 -19.09 -1.92 -1.60
N SER A 125 -18.34 -1.18 -0.78
CA SER A 125 -18.88 -0.48 0.40
C SER A 125 -19.96 0.53 0.00
N TYR A 126 -19.71 1.34 -1.03
CA TYR A 126 -20.68 2.32 -1.52
C TYR A 126 -21.99 1.67 -1.98
N THR A 127 -21.92 0.51 -2.63
CA THR A 127 -23.10 -0.20 -3.11
C THR A 127 -23.87 -0.88 -1.98
N ASN A 128 -23.18 -1.46 -1.01
CA ASN A 128 -23.78 -2.38 -0.05
C ASN A 128 -24.02 -1.79 1.34
N LEU A 129 -23.40 -0.65 1.68
CA LEU A 129 -23.52 -0.07 3.02
C LEU A 129 -24.37 1.21 3.07
N ARG A 130 -24.96 1.65 1.96
CA ARG A 130 -25.72 2.91 1.92
C ARG A 130 -26.93 2.95 2.86
N GLU A 131 -27.56 1.83 3.12
CA GLU A 131 -28.69 1.78 4.04
C GLU A 131 -28.25 2.02 5.49
N SER A 132 -27.10 1.46 5.88
CA SER A 132 -26.54 1.61 7.22
C SER A 132 -25.65 2.85 7.38
N HIS A 133 -25.17 3.42 6.28
CA HIS A 133 -24.30 4.60 6.23
C HIS A 133 -24.72 5.54 5.08
N PRO A 134 -25.81 6.31 5.26
CA PRO A 134 -26.36 7.15 4.18
C PRO A 134 -25.38 8.20 3.62
N ASP A 135 -24.47 8.69 4.46
CA ASP A 135 -23.50 9.73 4.10
C ASP A 135 -22.23 9.17 3.44
N ILE A 136 -22.15 7.86 3.16
CA ILE A 136 -20.98 7.26 2.52
C ILE A 136 -20.75 7.88 1.15
N LEU A 137 -19.52 8.32 0.89
CA LEU A 137 -19.14 8.91 -0.39
C LEU A 137 -18.73 7.82 -1.39
N SER A 138 -19.07 8.03 -2.67
CA SER A 138 -18.49 7.20 -3.73
C SER A 138 -16.98 7.41 -3.84
N VAL A 139 -16.27 6.41 -4.36
CA VAL A 139 -14.81 6.49 -4.58
C VAL A 139 -14.47 7.71 -5.42
N ASP A 140 -15.22 7.98 -6.49
CA ASP A 140 -14.97 9.09 -7.39
C ASP A 140 -15.15 10.45 -6.66
N LYS A 141 -16.18 10.57 -5.83
CA LYS A 141 -16.41 11.78 -5.02
C LYS A 141 -15.30 12.00 -3.98
N VAL A 142 -14.81 10.93 -3.36
CA VAL A 142 -13.65 10.99 -2.46
C VAL A 142 -12.42 11.51 -3.23
N ILE A 143 -12.10 10.91 -4.36
CA ILE A 143 -10.98 11.33 -5.20
C ILE A 143 -11.11 12.81 -5.61
N ASP A 144 -12.30 13.25 -6.03
CA ASP A 144 -12.54 14.63 -6.46
C ASP A 144 -12.42 15.62 -5.28
N THR A 145 -12.90 15.24 -4.10
CA THR A 145 -12.75 16.07 -2.90
C THR A 145 -11.26 16.27 -2.56
N TYR A 146 -10.48 15.21 -2.64
CA TYR A 146 -9.04 15.29 -2.41
C TYR A 146 -8.30 16.04 -3.52
N LYS A 147 -8.75 16.01 -4.78
CA LYS A 147 -8.18 16.81 -5.87
C LYS A 147 -8.42 18.31 -5.70
N LYS A 148 -9.56 18.71 -5.17
CA LYS A 148 -9.96 20.11 -5.03
C LYS A 148 -9.34 20.81 -3.83
N SER A 149 -8.83 20.07 -2.85
CA SER A 149 -8.23 20.70 -1.70
C SER A 149 -6.80 21.16 -1.98
N GLU A 150 -6.42 22.33 -1.51
CA GLU A 150 -5.24 23.12 -1.90
C GLU A 150 -3.88 22.58 -1.39
N HIS A 151 -3.73 21.32 -1.07
CA HIS A 151 -2.45 20.80 -0.58
C HIS A 151 -1.41 20.71 -1.71
N PRO A 152 -0.19 21.26 -1.57
CA PRO A 152 0.82 21.36 -2.65
C PRO A 152 1.25 20.03 -3.28
N SER A 153 1.14 18.92 -2.56
CA SER A 153 1.51 17.58 -3.07
C SER A 153 0.51 16.97 -4.07
N ARG A 154 -0.56 17.67 -4.42
CA ARG A 154 -1.73 17.15 -5.17
C ARG A 154 -1.67 17.27 -6.68
N ILE A 155 -0.93 18.22 -7.20
CA ILE A 155 -1.06 18.66 -8.61
C ILE A 155 -0.60 17.60 -9.62
N TYR A 156 0.08 16.55 -9.19
CA TYR A 156 0.77 15.64 -10.10
C TYR A 156 0.13 14.26 -10.34
N MET A 157 -0.93 13.89 -9.63
CA MET A 157 -1.44 12.51 -9.65
C MET A 157 -2.22 12.11 -10.88
N TRP A 158 -2.99 13.02 -11.45
CA TRP A 158 -3.91 12.69 -12.55
C TRP A 158 -3.23 12.53 -13.91
N LYS A 159 -2.17 13.29 -14.19
CA LYS A 159 -1.46 13.25 -15.47
C LYS A 159 -0.65 11.98 -15.74
N ALA A 160 -0.41 11.14 -14.74
CA ALA A 160 0.42 9.95 -14.85
C ALA A 160 -0.37 8.63 -14.95
N MET A 161 -1.71 8.70 -14.97
CA MET A 161 -2.60 7.52 -15.00
C MET A 161 -3.46 7.45 -16.28
N ASN A 162 -3.33 8.42 -17.20
CA ASN A 162 -3.95 8.40 -18.54
C ASN A 162 -2.90 8.34 -19.61
#